data_70adbb1b49209def6009c1c51ba5fba4
#
_entry.id   70adbb1b49209def6009c1c51ba5fba4
#
_cell.length_a   1.000
_cell.length_b   1.000
_cell.length_c   1.000
_cell.angle_alpha   90.00
_cell.angle_beta   90.00
_cell.angle_gamma   90.00
#
_symmetry.space_group_name_H-M   'P 1'
#
loop_
_entity.id
_entity.type
_entity.pdbx_description
1 polymer ?
#
loop_
_entity_poly.entity_id
_entity_poly.type
_entity_poly.pdbx_seq_one_letter_code
_entity_poly.pdbx_strand_id
1 'polypeptide(L)'
;MDRTKDQPERVGIPADVPGDVIISADTHRQNRVPPDHSRTKKWQVLDANWPPRVDLTQRRLQISGLVNRTVEFTWQEFLDLPRVFVFSDFHCVTRWSRLRNMREGVSTAELLARAGGLRTDAHYVLAHGYDRGFSTNLPLTDFLAKDELVAFHHDGEEISLDPGGPARLIVPRWHAWKSAKWLNELEFLPSERERYGW
;
A
#
# COMPACT_ATOMS: atom_id res chain seq x y z
N MET A 1 -5.54 35.68 13.94
CA MET A 1 -5.33 34.49 14.78
C MET A 1 -5.24 33.28 13.85
N ASP A 2 -4.03 32.82 13.65
CA ASP A 2 -3.72 31.73 12.72
C ASP A 2 -4.10 30.41 13.38
N ARG A 3 -5.16 29.77 12.86
CA ARG A 3 -5.70 28.48 13.36
C ARG A 3 -4.85 27.26 12.99
N THR A 4 -3.71 27.46 12.33
CA THR A 4 -2.82 26.38 11.86
C THR A 4 -1.84 25.91 12.94
N LYS A 5 -1.74 26.58 14.08
CA LYS A 5 -0.78 26.23 15.15
C LYS A 5 -1.21 25.15 16.13
N ASP A 6 -2.48 24.74 16.12
CA ASP A 6 -3.04 23.80 17.10
C ASP A 6 -3.47 22.43 16.50
N GLN A 7 -2.96 22.05 15.33
CA GLN A 7 -3.17 20.69 14.82
C GLN A 7 -1.91 19.84 15.05
N PRO A 8 -1.85 19.07 16.16
CA PRO A 8 -0.71 18.20 16.46
C PRO A 8 -0.44 17.16 15.37
N GLU A 9 -1.45 16.86 14.54
CA GLU A 9 -1.40 15.91 13.44
C GLU A 9 -0.46 16.31 12.29
N ARG A 10 -0.13 17.60 12.17
CA ARG A 10 0.73 18.11 11.07
C ARG A 10 2.17 18.40 11.45
N VAL A 11 2.58 18.10 12.67
CA VAL A 11 3.97 18.32 13.10
C VAL A 11 4.92 17.45 12.26
N GLY A 12 5.76 18.12 11.46
CA GLY A 12 6.75 17.45 10.61
C GLY A 12 6.27 17.07 9.20
N ILE A 13 5.04 17.42 8.81
CA ILE A 13 4.56 17.34 7.43
C ILE A 13 5.07 18.56 6.67
N PRO A 14 5.59 18.41 5.44
CA PRO A 14 5.92 19.54 4.59
C PRO A 14 4.72 20.47 4.38
N ALA A 15 4.98 21.77 4.27
CA ALA A 15 3.91 22.78 4.14
C ALA A 15 3.15 22.68 2.81
N ASP A 16 3.75 22.06 1.81
CA ASP A 16 3.23 21.82 0.46
C ASP A 16 2.36 20.56 0.34
N VAL A 17 2.19 19.81 1.44
CA VAL A 17 1.32 18.62 1.44
C VAL A 17 -0.15 19.04 1.39
N PRO A 18 -0.98 18.42 0.51
CA PRO A 18 -2.42 18.69 0.42
C PRO A 18 -3.14 18.64 1.77
N GLY A 19 -4.17 19.47 1.93
CA GLY A 19 -4.89 19.58 3.20
C GLY A 19 -5.68 18.32 3.60
N ASP A 20 -5.98 17.47 2.64
CA ASP A 20 -6.75 16.24 2.75
C ASP A 20 -5.88 14.96 2.86
N VAL A 21 -4.57 15.13 3.08
CA VAL A 21 -3.66 14.00 3.24
C VAL A 21 -4.02 13.17 4.48
N ILE A 22 -4.03 11.85 4.32
CA ILE A 22 -4.17 10.89 5.42
C ILE A 22 -2.80 10.71 6.06
N ILE A 23 -2.71 11.02 7.36
CA ILE A 23 -1.49 10.86 8.12
C ILE A 23 -1.53 9.54 8.86
N SER A 24 -0.61 8.65 8.54
CA SER A 24 -0.55 7.35 9.19
C SER A 24 -0.15 7.48 10.67
N ALA A 25 -0.78 6.66 11.52
CA ALA A 25 -0.55 6.66 12.96
C ALA A 25 0.91 6.33 13.34
N ASP A 26 1.66 5.64 12.49
CA ASP A 26 3.07 5.33 12.70
C ASP A 26 3.95 6.58 12.77
N THR A 27 3.57 7.65 12.07
CA THR A 27 4.29 8.94 12.05
C THR A 27 4.19 9.71 13.36
N HIS A 28 3.23 9.37 14.22
CA HIS A 28 3.01 9.99 15.54
C HIS A 28 3.78 9.29 16.68
N ARG A 29 4.46 8.18 16.40
CA ARG A 29 5.24 7.47 17.41
C ARG A 29 6.43 8.31 17.86
N GLN A 30 6.71 8.32 19.17
CA GLN A 30 7.88 9.01 19.73
C GLN A 30 9.19 8.47 19.14
N ASN A 31 9.29 7.14 19.01
CA ASN A 31 10.39 6.45 18.35
C ASN A 31 9.92 5.92 17.00
N ARG A 32 10.05 6.74 15.96
CA ARG A 32 9.59 6.40 14.59
C ARG A 32 10.46 5.35 13.91
N VAL A 33 11.71 5.19 14.34
CA VAL A 33 12.62 4.15 13.83
C VAL A 33 12.58 2.98 14.79
N PRO A 34 12.17 1.77 14.37
CA PRO A 34 12.18 0.58 15.22
C PRO A 34 13.58 0.28 15.76
N PRO A 35 13.69 -0.44 16.90
CA PRO A 35 14.99 -0.90 17.41
C PRO A 35 15.80 -1.62 16.33
N ASP A 36 17.10 -1.43 16.34
CA ASP A 36 18.07 -2.02 15.39
C ASP A 36 17.90 -1.63 13.92
N HIS A 37 17.02 -0.66 13.59
CA HIS A 37 16.89 -0.12 12.25
C HIS A 37 17.79 1.10 12.03
N SER A 38 18.33 1.19 10.81
CA SER A 38 19.04 2.37 10.33
C SER A 38 18.12 3.23 9.47
N ARG A 39 18.14 4.55 9.70
CA ARG A 39 17.42 5.49 8.84
C ARG A 39 18.12 5.65 7.49
N THR A 40 17.36 5.57 6.41
CA THR A 40 17.85 5.81 5.05
C THR A 40 17.04 6.89 4.34
N LYS A 41 17.68 7.62 3.43
CA LYS A 41 17.00 8.49 2.45
C LYS A 41 16.82 7.78 1.11
N LYS A 42 17.67 6.80 0.82
CA LYS A 42 17.62 6.03 -0.42
C LYS A 42 16.57 4.94 -0.30
N TRP A 43 15.85 4.70 -1.39
CA TRP A 43 15.01 3.53 -1.52
C TRP A 43 15.90 2.31 -1.74
N GLN A 44 15.88 1.37 -0.82
CA GLN A 44 16.59 0.11 -0.99
C GLN A 44 15.64 -0.88 -1.67
N VAL A 45 16.10 -1.42 -2.79
CA VAL A 45 15.35 -2.42 -3.55
C VAL A 45 15.86 -3.80 -3.17
N LEU A 46 14.99 -4.60 -2.58
CA LEU A 46 15.24 -5.99 -2.23
C LEU A 46 14.10 -6.82 -2.83
N ASP A 47 14.44 -7.73 -3.69
CA ASP A 47 13.50 -8.60 -4.36
C ASP A 47 13.88 -10.05 -4.13
N ALA A 48 12.88 -10.88 -3.82
CA ALA A 48 13.07 -12.33 -3.74
C ALA A 48 13.25 -12.94 -5.15
N ASN A 49 12.69 -12.27 -6.15
CA ASN A 49 12.72 -12.67 -7.56
C ASN A 49 13.15 -11.48 -8.42
N TRP A 50 13.45 -11.75 -9.70
CA TRP A 50 13.70 -10.69 -10.66
C TRP A 50 12.43 -9.85 -10.90
N PRO A 51 12.56 -8.53 -11.09
CA PRO A 51 11.43 -7.68 -11.45
C PRO A 51 10.68 -8.24 -12.66
N PRO A 52 9.36 -8.38 -12.60
CA PRO A 52 8.58 -8.89 -13.72
C PRO A 52 8.57 -7.89 -14.88
N ARG A 53 8.34 -8.38 -16.08
CA ARG A 53 7.99 -7.51 -17.20
C ARG A 53 6.50 -7.20 -17.09
N VAL A 54 6.16 -5.94 -16.86
CA VAL A 54 4.76 -5.48 -16.78
C VAL A 54 4.44 -4.66 -18.03
N ASP A 55 3.58 -5.19 -18.88
CA ASP A 55 3.00 -4.46 -20.00
C ASP A 55 1.72 -3.75 -19.52
N LEU A 56 1.74 -2.43 -19.46
CA LEU A 56 0.61 -1.61 -18.98
C LEU A 56 -0.66 -1.79 -19.81
N THR A 57 -0.54 -2.14 -21.09
CA THR A 57 -1.70 -2.37 -21.97
C THR A 57 -2.43 -3.67 -21.62
N GLN A 58 -1.70 -4.65 -21.08
CA GLN A 58 -2.22 -5.96 -20.68
C GLN A 58 -2.43 -6.07 -19.17
N ARG A 59 -1.88 -5.10 -18.42
CA ARG A 59 -1.98 -5.12 -16.95
C ARG A 59 -3.43 -5.05 -16.50
N ARG A 60 -3.76 -5.91 -15.54
CA ARG A 60 -5.05 -5.91 -14.84
C ARG A 60 -4.81 -5.89 -13.34
N LEU A 61 -5.73 -5.27 -12.61
CA LEU A 61 -5.84 -5.40 -11.16
C LEU A 61 -7.18 -6.08 -10.88
N GLN A 62 -7.13 -7.27 -10.32
CA GLN A 62 -8.30 -8.07 -10.00
C GLN A 62 -8.65 -7.98 -8.51
N ILE A 63 -9.95 -7.88 -8.21
CA ILE A 63 -10.52 -8.02 -6.87
C ILE A 63 -11.44 -9.24 -6.91
N SER A 64 -11.10 -10.28 -6.15
CA SER A 64 -11.72 -11.59 -6.26
C SER A 64 -11.98 -12.28 -4.91
N GLY A 65 -12.42 -13.53 -4.94
CA GLY A 65 -12.69 -14.34 -3.76
C GLY A 65 -14.01 -13.97 -3.09
N LEU A 66 -14.00 -13.80 -1.77
CA LEU A 66 -15.21 -13.55 -0.96
C LEU A 66 -15.66 -12.08 -1.00
N VAL A 67 -15.89 -11.59 -2.20
CA VAL A 67 -16.52 -10.31 -2.51
C VAL A 67 -17.88 -10.51 -3.15
N ASN A 68 -18.74 -9.51 -3.11
CA ASN A 68 -20.07 -9.61 -3.72
C ASN A 68 -20.01 -9.68 -5.25
N ARG A 69 -18.99 -9.08 -5.85
CA ARG A 69 -18.74 -9.11 -7.29
C ARG A 69 -17.23 -9.08 -7.58
N THR A 70 -16.74 -10.08 -8.29
CA THR A 70 -15.38 -9.99 -8.84
C THR A 70 -15.30 -8.86 -9.86
N VAL A 71 -14.29 -8.02 -9.73
CA VAL A 71 -14.02 -6.91 -10.66
C VAL A 71 -12.58 -6.95 -11.14
N GLU A 72 -12.36 -6.46 -12.33
CA GLU A 72 -11.05 -6.33 -12.94
C GLU A 72 -10.93 -4.92 -13.52
N PHE A 73 -9.83 -4.24 -13.24
CA PHE A 73 -9.52 -2.92 -13.75
C PHE A 73 -8.37 -3.02 -14.76
N THR A 74 -8.53 -2.42 -15.91
CA THR A 74 -7.39 -2.04 -16.75
C THR A 74 -6.54 -1.00 -16.03
N TRP A 75 -5.32 -0.74 -16.53
CA TRP A 75 -4.46 0.29 -15.94
C TRP A 75 -5.13 1.67 -15.93
N GLN A 76 -5.80 2.03 -17.02
CA GLN A 76 -6.48 3.33 -17.12
C GLN A 76 -7.68 3.41 -16.19
N GLU A 77 -8.54 2.40 -16.14
CA GLU A 77 -9.69 2.37 -15.22
C GLU A 77 -9.25 2.46 -13.74
N PHE A 78 -8.10 1.85 -13.39
CA PHE A 78 -7.54 1.97 -12.05
C PHE A 78 -7.07 3.40 -11.76
N LEU A 79 -6.41 4.06 -12.70
CA LEU A 79 -5.96 5.45 -12.55
C LEU A 79 -7.10 6.46 -12.49
N ASP A 80 -8.27 6.13 -13.04
CA ASP A 80 -9.47 6.98 -13.04
C ASP A 80 -10.28 6.88 -11.73
N LEU A 81 -9.91 5.97 -10.82
CA LEU A 81 -10.53 5.85 -9.51
C LEU A 81 -10.20 7.04 -8.58
N PRO A 82 -11.06 7.35 -7.60
CA PRO A 82 -10.79 8.36 -6.59
C PRO A 82 -9.44 8.15 -5.91
N ARG A 83 -8.62 9.21 -5.88
CA ARG A 83 -7.27 9.18 -5.33
C ARG A 83 -7.23 9.61 -3.88
N VAL A 84 -6.33 9.02 -3.12
CA VAL A 84 -5.98 9.42 -1.77
C VAL A 84 -4.47 9.69 -1.67
N PHE A 85 -4.12 10.60 -0.75
CA PHE A 85 -2.74 10.86 -0.39
C PHE A 85 -2.50 10.36 1.03
N VAL A 86 -1.43 9.58 1.21
CA VAL A 86 -1.06 9.01 2.51
C VAL A 86 0.39 9.39 2.83
N PHE A 87 0.57 10.01 3.99
CA PHE A 87 1.88 10.32 4.55
C PHE A 87 2.22 9.30 5.63
N SER A 88 3.27 8.52 5.40
CA SER A 88 3.62 7.40 6.28
C SER A 88 5.13 7.16 6.35
N ASP A 89 5.55 6.37 7.33
CA ASP A 89 6.88 5.79 7.39
C ASP A 89 6.90 4.42 6.70
N PHE A 90 8.08 3.91 6.44
CA PHE A 90 8.24 2.62 5.77
C PHE A 90 9.42 1.87 6.38
N HIS A 91 9.16 0.67 6.91
CA HIS A 91 10.12 -0.12 7.66
C HIS A 91 10.31 -1.48 7.00
N CYS A 92 11.56 -1.90 6.80
CA CYS A 92 11.88 -3.19 6.20
C CYS A 92 12.43 -4.15 7.25
N VAL A 93 12.09 -5.45 7.15
CA VAL A 93 12.65 -6.51 8.01
C VAL A 93 14.18 -6.61 7.94
N THR A 94 14.79 -6.10 6.88
CA THR A 94 16.24 -5.99 6.72
C THR A 94 16.85 -4.78 7.44
N ARG A 95 16.09 -4.22 8.43
CA ARG A 95 16.53 -3.22 9.39
C ARG A 95 16.88 -1.85 8.80
N TRP A 96 16.16 -1.43 7.77
CA TRP A 96 16.20 -0.04 7.33
C TRP A 96 14.81 0.59 7.43
N SER A 97 14.79 1.91 7.62
CA SER A 97 13.58 2.72 7.72
C SER A 97 13.71 3.95 6.85
N ARG A 98 12.74 4.20 5.99
CA ARG A 98 12.57 5.45 5.27
C ARG A 98 11.37 6.18 5.84
N LEU A 99 11.64 7.33 6.44
CA LEU A 99 10.60 8.16 7.06
C LEU A 99 10.06 9.18 6.06
N ARG A 100 8.81 9.63 6.31
CA ARG A 100 8.19 10.74 5.59
C ARG A 100 7.99 10.45 4.09
N ASN A 101 7.27 9.38 3.80
CA ASN A 101 6.91 9.04 2.43
C ASN A 101 5.52 9.59 2.12
N MET A 102 5.40 10.36 1.05
CA MET A 102 4.12 10.72 0.46
C MET A 102 3.75 9.70 -0.61
N ARG A 103 2.60 9.09 -0.47
CA ARG A 103 2.06 8.12 -1.44
C ARG A 103 0.75 8.63 -2.00
N GLU A 104 0.57 8.46 -3.31
CA GLU A 104 -0.68 8.71 -4.01
C GLU A 104 -1.15 7.39 -4.62
N GLY A 105 -2.43 7.10 -4.49
CA GLY A 105 -3.02 5.86 -4.97
C GLY A 105 -4.51 5.78 -4.73
N VAL A 106 -5.05 4.58 -4.83
CA VAL A 106 -6.46 4.27 -4.55
C VAL A 106 -6.55 3.56 -3.21
N SER A 107 -7.46 4.01 -2.32
CA SER A 107 -7.64 3.37 -1.02
C SER A 107 -8.14 1.93 -1.18
N THR A 108 -7.73 1.04 -0.28
CA THR A 108 -8.22 -0.35 -0.27
C THR A 108 -9.74 -0.43 -0.06
N ALA A 109 -10.30 0.51 0.70
CA ALA A 109 -11.74 0.63 0.91
C ALA A 109 -12.49 0.97 -0.39
N GLU A 110 -11.96 1.88 -1.23
CA GLU A 110 -12.55 2.21 -2.54
C GLU A 110 -12.55 0.98 -3.47
N LEU A 111 -11.42 0.26 -3.55
CA LEU A 111 -11.33 -0.95 -4.36
C LEU A 111 -12.36 -1.99 -3.94
N LEU A 112 -12.52 -2.19 -2.64
CA LEU A 112 -13.53 -3.10 -2.10
C LEU A 112 -14.96 -2.63 -2.40
N ALA A 113 -15.23 -1.32 -2.31
CA ALA A 113 -16.53 -0.76 -2.64
C ALA A 113 -16.92 -1.02 -4.10
N ARG A 114 -15.95 -0.96 -5.03
CA ARG A 114 -16.17 -1.32 -6.45
C ARG A 114 -16.56 -2.79 -6.64
N ALA A 115 -16.06 -3.67 -5.76
CA ALA A 115 -16.46 -5.08 -5.74
C ALA A 115 -17.80 -5.33 -5.01
N GLY A 116 -18.51 -4.27 -4.60
CA GLY A 116 -19.79 -4.36 -3.91
C GLY A 116 -19.70 -4.76 -2.44
N GLY A 117 -18.49 -4.71 -1.85
CA GLY A 117 -18.22 -5.09 -0.48
C GLY A 117 -17.90 -6.58 -0.29
N LEU A 118 -17.72 -6.97 0.97
CA LEU A 118 -17.37 -8.32 1.38
C LEU A 118 -18.58 -9.23 1.55
N ARG A 119 -18.37 -10.51 1.34
CA ARG A 119 -19.24 -11.55 1.87
C ARG A 119 -18.94 -11.76 3.36
N THR A 120 -19.94 -12.29 4.08
CA THR A 120 -19.90 -12.39 5.56
C THR A 120 -18.79 -13.28 6.12
N ASP A 121 -18.29 -14.21 5.34
CA ASP A 121 -17.26 -15.18 5.70
C ASP A 121 -15.82 -14.72 5.31
N ALA A 122 -15.65 -13.51 4.79
CA ALA A 122 -14.35 -12.95 4.49
C ALA A 122 -13.66 -12.42 5.76
N HIS A 123 -12.42 -12.85 6.02
CA HIS A 123 -11.62 -12.44 7.18
C HIS A 123 -10.20 -11.99 6.82
N TYR A 124 -9.71 -12.40 5.67
CA TYR A 124 -8.35 -12.12 5.19
C TYR A 124 -8.35 -11.66 3.74
N VAL A 125 -7.30 -10.97 3.35
CA VAL A 125 -6.97 -10.71 1.96
C VAL A 125 -5.59 -11.27 1.65
N LEU A 126 -5.44 -11.90 0.49
CA LEU A 126 -4.19 -12.33 -0.09
C LEU A 126 -3.87 -11.41 -1.27
N ALA A 127 -2.80 -10.64 -1.15
CA ALA A 127 -2.31 -9.74 -2.18
C ALA A 127 -1.26 -10.48 -3.03
N HIS A 128 -1.51 -10.57 -4.34
CA HIS A 128 -0.65 -11.25 -5.30
C HIS A 128 0.12 -10.24 -6.16
N GLY A 129 1.39 -10.53 -6.40
CA GLY A 129 2.25 -9.78 -7.32
C GLY A 129 2.43 -10.49 -8.66
N TYR A 130 2.90 -9.75 -9.69
CA TYR A 130 3.28 -10.31 -10.99
C TYR A 130 4.58 -11.13 -10.96
N ASP A 131 5.29 -11.17 -9.84
CA ASP A 131 6.61 -11.74 -9.67
C ASP A 131 6.62 -13.26 -9.38
N ARG A 132 5.95 -14.02 -10.20
CA ARG A 132 6.00 -15.50 -10.23
C ARG A 132 5.61 -16.19 -8.92
N GLY A 133 4.59 -15.69 -8.24
CA GLY A 133 3.98 -16.37 -7.11
C GLY A 133 4.26 -15.72 -5.76
N PHE A 134 4.84 -14.55 -5.72
CA PHE A 134 4.84 -13.78 -4.48
C PHE A 134 3.41 -13.44 -4.09
N SER A 135 3.06 -13.73 -2.87
CA SER A 135 1.82 -13.27 -2.26
C SER A 135 2.03 -13.00 -0.78
N THR A 136 1.25 -12.09 -0.23
CA THR A 136 1.24 -11.80 1.19
C THR A 136 -0.18 -11.64 1.68
N ASN A 137 -0.44 -12.14 2.88
CA ASN A 137 -1.75 -12.06 3.50
C ASN A 137 -1.84 -10.92 4.51
N LEU A 138 -3.05 -10.43 4.72
CA LEU A 138 -3.40 -9.43 5.74
C LEU A 138 -4.76 -9.78 6.35
N PRO A 139 -4.94 -9.59 7.68
CA PRO A 139 -6.27 -9.51 8.27
C PRO A 139 -7.05 -8.34 7.66
N LEU A 140 -8.36 -8.50 7.49
CA LEU A 140 -9.20 -7.42 6.94
C LEU A 140 -9.19 -6.15 7.79
N THR A 141 -9.03 -6.27 9.10
CA THR A 141 -8.91 -5.13 10.02
C THR A 141 -7.73 -4.22 9.68
N ASP A 142 -6.64 -4.83 9.20
CA ASP A 142 -5.47 -4.08 8.76
C ASP A 142 -5.65 -3.57 7.34
N PHE A 143 -6.09 -4.42 6.41
CA PHE A 143 -6.31 -4.05 5.02
C PHE A 143 -7.31 -2.89 4.83
N LEU A 144 -8.29 -2.74 5.72
CA LEU A 144 -9.31 -1.68 5.67
C LEU A 144 -8.97 -0.47 6.54
N ALA A 145 -7.75 -0.37 7.04
CA ALA A 145 -7.33 0.82 7.74
C ALA A 145 -7.28 2.02 6.78
N LYS A 146 -7.53 3.22 7.32
CA LYS A 146 -7.69 4.44 6.49
C LYS A 146 -6.45 4.81 5.69
N ASP A 147 -5.28 4.41 6.16
CA ASP A 147 -3.96 4.70 5.59
C ASP A 147 -3.44 3.60 4.64
N GLU A 148 -4.29 2.61 4.33
CA GLU A 148 -3.97 1.55 3.38
C GLU A 148 -4.39 1.92 1.95
N LEU A 149 -3.49 1.72 1.00
CA LEU A 149 -3.75 2.06 -0.40
C LEU A 149 -2.97 1.18 -1.37
N VAL A 150 -3.45 1.13 -2.60
CA VAL A 150 -2.65 0.67 -3.74
C VAL A 150 -2.04 1.90 -4.40
N ALA A 151 -0.76 2.13 -4.12
CA ALA A 151 -0.04 3.31 -4.57
C ALA A 151 0.53 3.13 -5.97
N PHE A 152 0.49 4.19 -6.77
CA PHE A 152 1.13 4.29 -8.08
C PHE A 152 2.11 5.49 -8.17
N HIS A 153 2.05 6.46 -7.21
CA HIS A 153 3.07 7.49 -7.04
C HIS A 153 3.71 7.45 -5.65
N HIS A 154 4.95 7.91 -5.59
CA HIS A 154 5.74 8.08 -4.39
C HIS A 154 6.55 9.38 -4.47
N ASP A 155 6.34 10.27 -3.48
CA ASP A 155 6.95 11.60 -3.42
C ASP A 155 6.78 12.42 -4.72
N GLY A 156 5.60 12.29 -5.37
CA GLY A 156 5.22 13.00 -6.59
C GLY A 156 5.66 12.34 -7.91
N GLU A 157 6.38 11.22 -7.86
CA GLU A 157 6.86 10.50 -9.03
C GLU A 157 6.17 9.14 -9.18
N GLU A 158 6.00 8.67 -10.41
CA GLU A 158 5.53 7.31 -10.68
C GLU A 158 6.45 6.27 -10.01
N ILE A 159 5.85 5.23 -9.44
CA ILE A 159 6.63 4.15 -8.86
C ILE A 159 7.26 3.35 -9.99
N SER A 160 8.59 3.45 -10.13
CA SER A 160 9.34 2.68 -11.11
C SER A 160 9.26 1.17 -10.82
N LEU A 161 9.70 0.35 -11.76
CA LEU A 161 9.54 -1.10 -11.70
C LEU A 161 10.25 -1.71 -10.47
N ASP A 162 11.50 -1.33 -10.21
CA ASP A 162 12.31 -1.91 -9.13
C ASP A 162 11.68 -1.77 -7.73
N PRO A 163 11.17 -0.60 -7.29
CA PRO A 163 10.48 -0.51 -6.01
C PRO A 163 9.07 -1.11 -6.01
N GLY A 164 8.62 -1.75 -7.09
CA GLY A 164 7.38 -2.51 -7.16
C GLY A 164 6.26 -1.87 -7.96
N GLY A 165 6.59 -0.92 -8.84
CA GLY A 165 5.64 -0.31 -9.77
C GLY A 165 5.18 -1.25 -10.89
N PRO A 166 4.15 -0.86 -11.64
CA PRO A 166 3.50 0.47 -11.65
C PRO A 166 2.58 0.72 -10.45
N ALA A 167 2.13 -0.33 -9.74
CA ALA A 167 1.33 -0.21 -8.53
C ALA A 167 1.74 -1.24 -7.48
N ARG A 168 1.75 -0.80 -6.23
CA ARG A 168 2.04 -1.66 -5.09
C ARG A 168 1.08 -1.41 -3.94
N LEU A 169 0.80 -2.46 -3.17
CA LEU A 169 0.12 -2.31 -1.89
C LEU A 169 1.04 -1.58 -0.89
N ILE A 170 0.49 -0.67 -0.11
CA ILE A 170 1.16 0.02 0.99
C ILE A 170 0.38 -0.25 2.26
N VAL A 171 1.10 -0.79 3.25
CA VAL A 171 0.59 -1.18 4.58
C VAL A 171 1.47 -0.54 5.64
N PRO A 172 1.23 0.74 6.03
CA PRO A 172 2.16 1.51 6.86
C PRO A 172 2.47 0.88 8.23
N ARG A 173 1.47 0.25 8.85
CA ARG A 173 1.61 -0.36 10.18
C ARG A 173 2.47 -1.62 10.22
N TRP A 174 2.73 -2.24 9.06
CA TRP A 174 3.50 -3.46 8.93
C TRP A 174 4.84 -3.23 8.24
N HIS A 175 5.76 -4.17 8.41
CA HIS A 175 7.00 -4.14 7.63
C HIS A 175 6.73 -4.28 6.13
N ALA A 176 7.64 -3.76 5.32
CA ALA A 176 7.55 -3.62 3.87
C ALA A 176 7.18 -4.90 3.09
N TRP A 177 7.46 -6.09 3.64
CA TRP A 177 7.12 -7.36 3.01
C TRP A 177 5.61 -7.62 2.93
N LYS A 178 4.80 -6.95 3.79
CA LYS A 178 3.34 -6.94 3.69
C LYS A 178 2.81 -5.98 2.60
N SER A 179 3.66 -5.09 2.11
CA SER A 179 3.36 -4.15 1.03
C SER A 179 3.72 -4.76 -0.33
N ALA A 180 2.86 -5.65 -0.84
CA ALA A 180 3.10 -6.41 -2.07
C ALA A 180 3.48 -5.50 -3.24
N LYS A 181 4.60 -5.83 -3.89
CA LYS A 181 5.08 -5.18 -5.11
C LYS A 181 4.33 -5.71 -6.33
N TRP A 182 4.33 -4.93 -7.42
CA TRP A 182 3.76 -5.34 -8.71
C TRP A 182 2.36 -5.94 -8.58
N LEU A 183 1.53 -5.32 -7.73
CA LEU A 183 0.23 -5.86 -7.37
C LEU A 183 -0.65 -6.14 -8.59
N ASN A 184 -1.21 -7.36 -8.69
CA ASN A 184 -2.11 -7.75 -9.74
C ASN A 184 -3.47 -8.26 -9.26
N GLU A 185 -3.54 -8.76 -8.02
CA GLU A 185 -4.79 -9.28 -7.47
C GLU A 185 -4.88 -9.09 -5.95
N LEU A 186 -6.10 -8.84 -5.49
CA LEU A 186 -6.52 -8.88 -4.10
C LEU A 186 -7.62 -9.96 -3.96
N GLU A 187 -7.25 -11.12 -3.41
CA GLU A 187 -8.15 -12.27 -3.22
C GLU A 187 -8.64 -12.29 -1.77
N PHE A 188 -9.96 -12.17 -1.55
CA PHE A 188 -10.56 -12.20 -0.22
C PHE A 188 -10.91 -13.61 0.22
N LEU A 189 -10.53 -13.98 1.45
CA LEU A 189 -10.50 -15.35 1.94
C LEU A 189 -11.18 -15.50 3.31
N PRO A 190 -11.71 -16.70 3.65
CA PRO A 190 -12.32 -16.94 4.96
C PRO A 190 -11.28 -17.18 6.06
N SER A 191 -10.06 -17.54 5.72
CA SER A 191 -9.00 -17.85 6.66
C SER A 191 -7.64 -17.45 6.11
N GLU A 192 -6.67 -17.34 6.98
CA GLU A 192 -5.30 -17.11 6.59
C GLU A 192 -4.80 -18.24 5.68
N ARG A 193 -4.26 -17.87 4.52
CA ARG A 193 -3.46 -18.76 3.67
C ARG A 193 -2.02 -18.31 3.75
N GLU A 194 -1.18 -19.14 4.35
CA GLU A 194 0.25 -18.97 4.19
C GLU A 194 0.60 -19.38 2.74
N ARG A 195 0.90 -18.38 1.91
CA ARG A 195 1.65 -18.60 0.68
C ARG A 195 2.90 -17.74 0.77
N TYR A 196 4.01 -18.41 0.74
CA TYR A 196 5.33 -17.86 0.93
C TYR A 196 5.77 -16.94 -0.20
N GLY A 197 6.11 -15.72 0.18
CA GLY A 197 7.26 -15.08 -0.42
C GLY A 197 8.44 -15.19 0.55
N TRP A 198 8.76 -16.40 0.99
CA TRP A 198 10.02 -16.90 1.65
C TRP A 198 9.80 -18.28 2.14
#